data_47aac8f37967c5dee26d50a866ba8295
#
_entry.id   47aac8f37967c5dee26d50a866ba8295
#
_cell.length_a   1.000
_cell.length_b   1.000
_cell.length_c   1.000
_cell.angle_alpha   90.00
_cell.angle_beta   90.00
_cell.angle_gamma   90.00
#
_symmetry.space_group_name_H-M   'P 1'
#
loop_
_entity.id
_entity.type
_entity.pdbx_description
1 polymer ?
#
loop_
_entity_poly.entity_id
_entity_poly.type
_entity_poly.pdbx_seq_one_letter_code
_entity_poly.pdbx_strand_id
1 'polypeptide(L)'
;MGTPARPGRRRSLSILPCALVLAFLTGCSSGPGRSTSAAAAFSVADGYLAAGETVSPFDDVPAITNLDPALRSAVQQAAQDAKARVDMRISSGWRSERLQRALLEQATTASGNAEDARRFVRGPETSSHVTGRAVDVLPTRADDWLIQHGSDYGLCQSYSNEMWHFELTVTPGGTCPAPAADAEADG
;
A
#
# COMPACT_ATOMS: atom_id res chain seq x y z
N MET A 1 49.28 35.89 27.55
CA MET A 1 49.45 35.07 28.73
C MET A 1 49.04 33.65 28.35
N GLY A 2 49.99 32.80 28.10
CA GLY A 2 49.79 31.42 27.63
C GLY A 2 49.92 30.44 28.78
N THR A 3 49.07 29.43 28.78
CA THR A 3 49.13 28.32 29.72
C THR A 3 49.64 27.05 28.99
N PRO A 4 50.60 26.29 29.53
CA PRO A 4 51.24 25.19 28.81
C PRO A 4 50.49 23.86 28.98
N ALA A 5 50.58 23.03 27.91
CA ALA A 5 50.08 21.65 27.85
C ALA A 5 50.94 20.67 28.67
N ARG A 6 50.26 19.69 29.31
CA ARG A 6 50.91 18.54 30.01
C ARG A 6 51.01 17.33 29.07
N PRO A 7 52.12 16.57 29.14
CA PRO A 7 52.31 15.38 28.32
C PRO A 7 51.63 14.14 28.95
N GLY A 8 50.96 13.34 28.10
CA GLY A 8 50.29 12.08 28.46
C GLY A 8 51.28 10.91 28.60
N ARG A 9 51.10 10.14 29.64
CA ARG A 9 51.82 8.90 29.97
C ARG A 9 51.43 7.76 29.01
N ARG A 10 52.45 7.21 28.34
CA ARG A 10 52.35 5.92 27.63
C ARG A 10 52.32 4.78 28.66
N ARG A 11 51.33 3.90 28.64
CA ARG A 11 51.33 2.61 29.34
C ARG A 11 51.54 1.51 28.32
N SER A 12 52.65 0.78 28.49
CA SER A 12 52.96 -0.45 27.78
C SER A 12 51.99 -1.55 28.24
N LEU A 13 51.34 -2.22 27.31
CA LEU A 13 50.57 -3.44 27.58
C LEU A 13 51.37 -4.65 27.15
N SER A 14 51.68 -5.50 28.13
CA SER A 14 52.35 -6.78 27.96
C SER A 14 51.40 -7.79 27.27
N ILE A 15 51.94 -8.50 26.30
CA ILE A 15 51.27 -9.58 25.57
C ILE A 15 51.52 -10.88 26.37
N LEU A 16 50.41 -11.55 26.78
CA LEU A 16 50.44 -12.96 27.20
C LEU A 16 49.76 -13.81 26.13
N PRO A 17 50.30 -14.93 25.72
CA PRO A 17 49.60 -15.88 24.84
C PRO A 17 48.74 -16.80 25.67
N CYS A 18 47.45 -16.90 25.33
CA CYS A 18 46.57 -17.88 25.94
C CYS A 18 46.12 -18.92 24.89
N ALA A 19 46.22 -20.14 25.34
CA ALA A 19 46.18 -21.38 24.60
C ALA A 19 44.82 -21.65 23.86
N LEU A 20 44.96 -22.40 22.77
CA LEU A 20 43.87 -23.04 22.02
C LEU A 20 43.02 -23.95 22.92
N VAL A 21 41.71 -23.73 22.96
CA VAL A 21 40.72 -24.73 23.34
C VAL A 21 39.75 -24.89 22.15
N LEU A 22 39.91 -26.02 21.43
CA LEU A 22 38.90 -26.48 20.44
C LEU A 22 37.68 -26.97 21.20
N ALA A 23 36.59 -26.22 21.18
CA ALA A 23 35.28 -26.69 21.54
C ALA A 23 34.50 -26.99 20.27
N PHE A 24 34.24 -28.26 19.99
CA PHE A 24 33.26 -28.71 18.99
C PHE A 24 31.87 -28.31 19.46
N LEU A 25 31.32 -27.27 18.91
CA LEU A 25 29.90 -26.96 19.02
C LEU A 25 29.20 -27.54 17.81
N THR A 26 28.43 -28.61 18.03
CA THR A 26 27.41 -29.13 17.12
C THR A 26 26.39 -28.02 16.82
N GLY A 27 26.48 -27.46 15.62
CA GLY A 27 25.56 -26.43 15.16
C GLY A 27 24.18 -27.04 14.91
N CYS A 28 23.19 -26.67 15.71
CA CYS A 28 21.78 -26.74 15.31
C CYS A 28 21.59 -25.77 14.15
N SER A 29 21.48 -26.31 12.95
CA SER A 29 21.07 -25.59 11.75
C SER A 29 19.61 -25.17 11.91
N SER A 30 19.39 -23.96 12.45
CA SER A 30 18.11 -23.26 12.30
C SER A 30 18.03 -22.81 10.85
N GLY A 31 17.32 -23.57 10.03
CA GLY A 31 17.03 -23.19 8.67
C GLY A 31 16.36 -21.79 8.66
N PRO A 32 16.67 -20.93 7.69
CA PRO A 32 15.99 -19.66 7.56
C PRO A 32 14.49 -19.96 7.32
N GLY A 33 13.65 -19.55 8.27
CA GLY A 33 12.20 -19.54 8.09
C GLY A 33 11.94 -18.74 6.83
N ARG A 34 11.48 -19.43 5.77
CA ARG A 34 10.95 -18.77 4.58
C ARG A 34 9.73 -17.98 5.02
N SER A 35 9.89 -16.70 5.27
CA SER A 35 8.78 -15.76 5.10
C SER A 35 8.38 -15.84 3.63
N THR A 36 7.37 -16.67 3.32
CA THR A 36 6.67 -16.59 2.06
C THR A 36 5.94 -15.25 2.08
N SER A 37 6.55 -14.23 1.44
CA SER A 37 5.88 -12.95 1.29
C SER A 37 4.56 -13.19 0.53
N ALA A 38 3.53 -12.42 0.84
CA ALA A 38 2.24 -12.49 0.12
C ALA A 38 2.43 -12.40 -1.41
N ALA A 39 3.49 -11.73 -1.88
CA ALA A 39 3.92 -11.67 -3.27
C ALA A 39 4.17 -13.04 -3.94
N ALA A 40 4.47 -14.11 -3.18
CA ALA A 40 4.66 -15.45 -3.76
C ALA A 40 3.33 -16.23 -3.91
N ALA A 41 2.25 -15.76 -3.28
CA ALA A 41 0.95 -16.46 -3.24
C ALA A 41 -0.07 -15.88 -4.23
N PHE A 42 0.10 -14.65 -4.73
CA PHE A 42 -0.85 -13.94 -5.59
C PHE A 42 -0.19 -13.48 -6.88
N SER A 43 -1.00 -13.36 -7.93
CA SER A 43 -0.56 -12.98 -9.27
C SER A 43 -1.43 -11.84 -9.81
N VAL A 44 -1.05 -11.34 -10.99
CA VAL A 44 -1.85 -10.35 -11.73
C VAL A 44 -3.29 -10.85 -11.97
N ALA A 45 -3.50 -12.18 -12.08
CA ALA A 45 -4.85 -12.75 -12.23
C ALA A 45 -5.76 -12.53 -11.00
N ASP A 46 -5.18 -12.27 -9.83
CA ASP A 46 -5.91 -11.87 -8.62
C ASP A 46 -6.15 -10.36 -8.51
N GLY A 47 -5.68 -9.57 -9.47
CA GLY A 47 -5.61 -8.12 -9.38
C GLY A 47 -4.45 -7.63 -8.52
N TYR A 48 -3.49 -8.51 -8.17
CA TYR A 48 -2.34 -8.17 -7.33
C TYR A 48 -1.33 -7.32 -8.12
N LEU A 49 -0.97 -6.20 -7.53
CA LEU A 49 0.16 -5.37 -7.92
C LEU A 49 1.15 -5.38 -6.74
N ALA A 50 2.43 -5.60 -7.02
CA ALA A 50 3.43 -5.64 -5.96
C ALA A 50 3.62 -4.26 -5.33
N ALA A 51 4.14 -4.21 -4.11
CA ALA A 51 4.36 -2.95 -3.40
C ALA A 51 5.24 -1.99 -4.24
N GLY A 52 4.71 -0.80 -4.50
CA GLY A 52 5.34 0.21 -5.35
C GLY A 52 5.09 0.05 -6.86
N GLU A 53 4.48 -1.04 -7.30
CA GLU A 53 4.01 -1.17 -8.69
C GLU A 53 2.72 -0.38 -8.89
N THR A 54 2.59 0.16 -10.10
CA THR A 54 1.36 0.84 -10.54
C THR A 54 1.11 0.52 -12.01
N VAL A 55 -0.15 0.54 -12.39
CA VAL A 55 -0.58 0.36 -13.78
C VAL A 55 -1.25 1.62 -14.31
N SER A 56 -1.31 1.74 -15.63
CA SER A 56 -2.13 2.76 -16.28
C SER A 56 -3.61 2.40 -16.18
N PRO A 57 -4.54 3.38 -16.08
CA PRO A 57 -5.97 3.12 -16.24
C PRO A 57 -6.34 2.46 -17.58
N PHE A 58 -5.42 2.42 -18.53
CA PHE A 58 -5.61 1.87 -19.88
C PHE A 58 -4.95 0.49 -20.07
N ASP A 59 -4.24 -0.03 -19.06
CA ASP A 59 -3.55 -1.32 -19.17
C ASP A 59 -4.55 -2.48 -19.19
N ASP A 60 -4.22 -3.51 -19.99
CA ASP A 60 -5.02 -4.74 -20.12
C ASP A 60 -4.59 -5.75 -19.04
N VAL A 61 -4.90 -5.42 -17.79
CA VAL A 61 -4.62 -6.28 -16.63
C VAL A 61 -5.89 -6.43 -15.78
N PRO A 62 -6.08 -7.55 -15.07
CA PRO A 62 -7.29 -7.81 -14.27
C PRO A 62 -7.65 -6.73 -13.26
N ALA A 63 -6.67 -6.06 -12.65
CA ALA A 63 -6.90 -4.92 -11.76
C ALA A 63 -7.70 -3.79 -12.44
N ILE A 64 -7.60 -3.64 -13.77
CA ILE A 64 -8.30 -2.64 -14.58
C ILE A 64 -9.47 -3.24 -15.35
N THR A 65 -9.28 -4.40 -15.98
CA THR A 65 -10.30 -4.97 -16.88
C THR A 65 -11.51 -5.52 -16.14
N ASN A 66 -11.36 -5.89 -14.86
CA ASN A 66 -12.46 -6.35 -14.00
C ASN A 66 -13.12 -5.22 -13.18
N LEU A 67 -12.75 -3.96 -13.40
CA LEU A 67 -13.50 -2.84 -12.85
C LEU A 67 -14.91 -2.79 -13.45
N ASP A 68 -15.86 -2.26 -12.67
CA ASP A 68 -17.14 -1.87 -13.20
C ASP A 68 -16.95 -1.00 -14.45
N PRO A 69 -17.65 -1.28 -15.57
CA PRO A 69 -17.41 -0.56 -16.82
C PRO A 69 -17.60 0.95 -16.73
N ALA A 70 -18.55 1.42 -15.90
CA ALA A 70 -18.78 2.85 -15.71
C ALA A 70 -17.64 3.49 -14.89
N LEU A 71 -17.20 2.85 -13.81
CA LEU A 71 -16.04 3.31 -13.04
C LEU A 71 -14.78 3.35 -13.90
N ARG A 72 -14.51 2.28 -14.65
CA ARG A 72 -13.35 2.24 -15.56
C ARG A 72 -13.38 3.38 -16.57
N SER A 73 -14.52 3.63 -17.20
CA SER A 73 -14.70 4.72 -18.15
C SER A 73 -14.45 6.08 -17.51
N ALA A 74 -15.00 6.32 -16.31
CA ALA A 74 -14.84 7.57 -15.57
C ALA A 74 -13.37 7.83 -15.21
N VAL A 75 -12.66 6.81 -14.70
CA VAL A 75 -11.22 6.92 -14.36
C VAL A 75 -10.37 7.16 -15.60
N GLN A 76 -10.68 6.52 -16.73
CA GLN A 76 -9.97 6.72 -18.00
C GLN A 76 -10.16 8.15 -18.54
N GLN A 77 -11.38 8.69 -18.49
CA GLN A 77 -11.65 10.08 -18.89
C GLN A 77 -10.92 11.07 -17.99
N ALA A 78 -11.02 10.90 -16.67
CA ALA A 78 -10.30 11.73 -15.70
C ALA A 78 -8.78 11.71 -15.95
N ALA A 79 -8.20 10.54 -16.19
CA ALA A 79 -6.78 10.39 -16.48
C ALA A 79 -6.36 11.08 -17.80
N GLN A 80 -7.20 11.06 -18.83
CA GLN A 80 -6.94 11.79 -20.08
C GLN A 80 -6.91 13.29 -19.87
N ASP A 81 -7.87 13.83 -19.13
CA ASP A 81 -7.98 15.28 -18.88
C ASP A 81 -6.91 15.78 -17.90
N ALA A 82 -6.53 14.96 -16.92
CA ALA A 82 -5.46 15.24 -15.97
C ALA A 82 -4.05 15.23 -16.63
N LYS A 83 -3.87 14.57 -17.79
CA LYS A 83 -2.58 14.17 -18.37
C LYS A 83 -1.57 15.34 -18.52
N ALA A 84 -2.05 16.54 -18.80
CA ALA A 84 -1.18 17.73 -18.91
C ALA A 84 -0.61 18.21 -17.55
N ARG A 85 -1.15 17.73 -16.43
CA ARG A 85 -0.82 18.15 -15.06
C ARG A 85 -0.19 17.03 -14.24
N VAL A 86 -0.73 15.80 -14.38
CA VAL A 86 -0.28 14.63 -13.63
C VAL A 86 -0.50 13.35 -14.44
N ASP A 87 0.45 12.42 -14.37
CA ASP A 87 0.30 11.05 -14.87
C ASP A 87 -0.42 10.23 -13.78
N MET A 88 -1.72 10.02 -13.97
CA MET A 88 -2.56 9.26 -13.05
C MET A 88 -2.25 7.77 -13.19
N ARG A 89 -1.91 7.13 -12.08
CA ARG A 89 -1.60 5.70 -12.01
C ARG A 89 -2.52 5.01 -11.02
N ILE A 90 -2.76 3.73 -11.22
CA ILE A 90 -3.57 2.90 -10.33
C ILE A 90 -2.63 1.99 -9.55
N SER A 91 -2.65 2.10 -8.23
CA SER A 91 -1.91 1.22 -7.32
C SER A 91 -2.74 0.02 -6.87
N SER A 92 -4.08 0.11 -6.96
CA SER A 92 -5.00 -1.00 -6.78
C SER A 92 -6.32 -0.72 -7.48
N GLY A 93 -6.86 -1.72 -8.14
CA GLY A 93 -8.19 -1.71 -8.75
C GLY A 93 -9.00 -2.91 -8.26
N TRP A 94 -9.58 -3.69 -9.18
CA TRP A 94 -10.24 -4.94 -8.81
C TRP A 94 -9.28 -5.91 -8.13
N ARG A 95 -9.78 -6.61 -7.10
CA ARG A 95 -9.09 -7.66 -6.35
C ARG A 95 -9.96 -8.91 -6.25
N SER A 96 -9.36 -10.10 -6.38
CA SER A 96 -10.06 -11.35 -6.04
C SER A 96 -10.41 -11.39 -4.54
N GLU A 97 -11.50 -12.08 -4.17
CA GLU A 97 -11.85 -12.30 -2.75
C GLU A 97 -10.69 -12.93 -1.96
N ARG A 98 -9.94 -13.85 -2.62
CA ARG A 98 -8.79 -14.52 -2.02
C ARG A 98 -7.69 -13.53 -1.67
N LEU A 99 -7.39 -12.59 -2.57
CA LEU A 99 -6.43 -11.53 -2.33
C LEU A 99 -6.91 -10.60 -1.21
N GLN A 100 -8.17 -10.16 -1.27
CA GLN A 100 -8.74 -9.25 -0.27
C GLN A 100 -8.72 -9.84 1.13
N ARG A 101 -9.04 -11.15 1.26
CA ARG A 101 -8.96 -11.85 2.55
C ARG A 101 -7.54 -11.88 3.11
N ALA A 102 -6.55 -12.16 2.27
CA ALA A 102 -5.15 -12.16 2.69
C ALA A 102 -4.65 -10.76 3.09
N LEU A 103 -5.11 -9.70 2.40
CA LEU A 103 -4.79 -8.32 2.78
C LEU A 103 -5.37 -7.96 4.15
N LEU A 104 -6.61 -8.36 4.46
CA LEU A 104 -7.21 -8.17 5.79
C LEU A 104 -6.46 -8.96 6.88
N GLU A 105 -6.09 -10.21 6.61
CA GLU A 105 -5.29 -11.03 7.54
C GLU A 105 -3.91 -10.38 7.80
N GLN A 106 -3.27 -9.87 6.76
CA GLN A 106 -2.00 -9.13 6.88
C GLN A 106 -2.17 -7.85 7.69
N ALA A 107 -3.19 -7.05 7.40
CA ALA A 107 -3.49 -5.82 8.14
C ALA A 107 -3.81 -6.11 9.62
N THR A 108 -4.58 -7.17 9.91
CA THR A 108 -4.89 -7.60 11.27
C THR A 108 -3.61 -8.01 12.03
N THR A 109 -2.71 -8.71 11.36
CA THR A 109 -1.42 -9.10 11.95
C THR A 109 -0.54 -7.89 12.24
N ALA A 110 -0.52 -6.93 11.33
CA ALA A 110 0.30 -5.71 11.45
C ALA A 110 -0.23 -4.74 12.52
N SER A 111 -1.54 -4.57 12.65
CA SER A 111 -2.18 -3.70 13.64
C SER A 111 -2.31 -4.35 15.01
N GLY A 112 -2.26 -5.69 15.08
CA GLY A 112 -2.46 -6.46 16.31
C GLY A 112 -3.93 -6.68 16.68
N ASN A 113 -4.89 -6.10 15.96
CA ASN A 113 -6.33 -6.34 16.14
C ASN A 113 -7.12 -6.16 14.83
N ALA A 114 -8.27 -6.81 14.76
CA ALA A 114 -9.11 -6.82 13.56
C ALA A 114 -9.92 -5.54 13.37
N GLU A 115 -10.24 -4.80 14.42
CA GLU A 115 -11.00 -3.55 14.35
C GLU A 115 -10.15 -2.45 13.68
N ASP A 116 -8.92 -2.24 14.16
CA ASP A 116 -7.99 -1.29 13.52
C ASP A 116 -7.67 -1.65 12.08
N ALA A 117 -7.55 -2.96 11.78
CA ALA A 117 -7.33 -3.43 10.41
C ALA A 117 -8.48 -3.05 9.47
N ARG A 118 -9.74 -3.22 9.90
CA ARG A 118 -10.94 -2.94 9.08
C ARG A 118 -11.13 -1.47 8.74
N ARG A 119 -10.53 -0.57 9.49
CA ARG A 119 -10.52 0.87 9.17
C ARG A 119 -9.82 1.19 7.85
N PHE A 120 -8.95 0.29 7.37
CA PHE A 120 -8.20 0.43 6.13
C PHE A 120 -8.43 -0.70 5.13
N VAL A 121 -8.81 -1.89 5.59
CA VAL A 121 -8.98 -3.06 4.72
C VAL A 121 -10.28 -3.77 5.07
N ARG A 122 -11.30 -3.57 4.25
CA ARG A 122 -12.59 -4.28 4.38
C ARG A 122 -12.45 -5.77 4.10
N GLY A 123 -13.36 -6.54 4.67
CA GLY A 123 -13.51 -7.96 4.31
C GLY A 123 -13.95 -8.13 2.86
N PRO A 124 -13.73 -9.32 2.27
CA PRO A 124 -14.08 -9.56 0.87
C PRO A 124 -15.58 -9.40 0.58
N GLU A 125 -16.43 -9.61 1.58
CA GLU A 125 -17.89 -9.51 1.45
C GLU A 125 -18.38 -8.06 1.28
N THR A 126 -17.60 -7.09 1.76
CA THR A 126 -17.99 -5.66 1.77
C THR A 126 -17.04 -4.75 1.00
N SER A 127 -15.92 -5.29 0.50
CA SER A 127 -14.90 -4.49 -0.21
C SER A 127 -15.38 -4.08 -1.60
N SER A 128 -15.37 -2.77 -1.87
CA SER A 128 -15.66 -2.20 -3.19
C SER A 128 -14.64 -2.64 -4.25
N HIS A 129 -13.40 -2.95 -3.86
CA HIS A 129 -12.40 -3.50 -4.78
C HIS A 129 -12.78 -4.89 -5.30
N VAL A 130 -13.37 -5.75 -4.46
CA VAL A 130 -13.79 -7.09 -4.87
C VAL A 130 -14.93 -7.03 -5.90
N THR A 131 -15.80 -6.05 -5.78
CA THR A 131 -16.90 -5.83 -6.74
C THR A 131 -16.48 -4.96 -7.94
N GLY A 132 -15.21 -4.55 -8.03
CA GLY A 132 -14.69 -3.69 -9.09
C GLY A 132 -15.18 -2.24 -9.03
N ARG A 133 -15.69 -1.77 -7.89
CA ARG A 133 -16.29 -0.44 -7.72
C ARG A 133 -15.36 0.59 -7.08
N ALA A 134 -14.09 0.24 -6.83
CA ALA A 134 -13.10 1.16 -6.27
C ALA A 134 -11.77 1.10 -7.01
N VAL A 135 -11.05 2.22 -6.98
CA VAL A 135 -9.65 2.33 -7.40
C VAL A 135 -8.85 3.12 -6.38
N ASP A 136 -7.61 2.68 -6.16
CA ASP A 136 -6.60 3.43 -5.42
C ASP A 136 -5.65 4.10 -6.42
N VAL A 137 -5.56 5.43 -6.35
CA VAL A 137 -4.86 6.27 -7.32
C VAL A 137 -3.51 6.72 -6.75
N LEU A 138 -2.53 6.96 -7.59
CA LEU A 138 -1.22 7.55 -7.32
C LEU A 138 -0.76 8.41 -8.52
N PRO A 139 0.20 9.32 -8.33
CA PRO A 139 0.76 9.78 -7.04
C PRO A 139 -0.21 10.73 -6.31
N THR A 140 0.12 11.15 -5.09
CA THR A 140 -0.70 12.08 -4.28
C THR A 140 -1.21 13.30 -5.05
N ARG A 141 -0.46 13.81 -6.04
CA ARG A 141 -0.95 14.89 -6.92
C ARG A 141 -2.13 14.48 -7.80
N ALA A 142 -2.29 13.18 -8.10
CA ALA A 142 -3.46 12.68 -8.82
C ALA A 142 -4.66 12.58 -7.88
N ASP A 143 -4.44 12.21 -6.61
CA ASP A 143 -5.46 12.24 -5.57
C ASP A 143 -5.98 13.66 -5.37
N ASP A 144 -5.06 14.64 -5.19
CA ASP A 144 -5.40 16.06 -5.07
C ASP A 144 -6.19 16.58 -6.28
N TRP A 145 -5.83 16.13 -7.49
CA TRP A 145 -6.54 16.49 -8.70
C TRP A 145 -7.95 15.90 -8.72
N LEU A 146 -8.11 14.62 -8.35
CA LEU A 146 -9.43 13.97 -8.29
C LEU A 146 -10.30 14.53 -7.16
N ILE A 147 -9.75 14.92 -6.03
CA ILE A 147 -10.50 15.59 -4.96
C ILE A 147 -11.12 16.91 -5.49
N GLN A 148 -10.44 17.60 -6.41
CA GLN A 148 -10.90 18.87 -6.97
C GLN A 148 -11.79 18.71 -8.21
N HIS A 149 -11.61 17.67 -9.03
CA HIS A 149 -12.22 17.52 -10.35
C HIS A 149 -12.96 16.20 -10.52
N GLY A 150 -12.83 15.25 -9.59
CA GLY A 150 -13.39 13.91 -9.72
C GLY A 150 -14.92 13.90 -9.89
N SER A 151 -15.63 14.83 -9.24
CA SER A 151 -17.08 14.98 -9.37
C SER A 151 -17.54 15.24 -10.80
N ASP A 152 -16.71 15.86 -11.66
CA ASP A 152 -17.01 16.07 -13.08
C ASP A 152 -17.19 14.74 -13.83
N TYR A 153 -16.59 13.67 -13.30
CA TYR A 153 -16.67 12.29 -13.82
C TYR A 153 -17.54 11.38 -12.95
N GLY A 154 -18.09 11.90 -11.84
CA GLY A 154 -18.83 11.12 -10.84
C GLY A 154 -17.96 10.39 -9.82
N LEU A 155 -16.63 10.62 -9.85
CA LEU A 155 -15.64 10.03 -8.94
C LEU A 155 -15.56 10.84 -7.66
N CYS A 156 -15.73 10.18 -6.51
CA CYS A 156 -15.60 10.79 -5.20
C CYS A 156 -14.63 10.02 -4.31
N GLN A 157 -13.88 10.74 -3.48
CA GLN A 157 -13.13 10.14 -2.38
C GLN A 157 -14.12 9.56 -1.36
N SER A 158 -14.00 8.28 -1.02
CA SER A 158 -14.95 7.61 -0.12
C SER A 158 -14.59 7.77 1.35
N TYR A 159 -13.28 7.80 1.69
CA TYR A 159 -12.80 7.80 3.09
C TYR A 159 -11.81 8.93 3.34
N SER A 160 -11.94 9.63 4.46
CA SER A 160 -11.06 10.74 4.82
C SER A 160 -9.65 10.30 5.24
N ASN A 161 -9.49 9.05 5.71
CA ASN A 161 -8.21 8.44 6.05
C ASN A 161 -7.49 7.79 4.85
N GLU A 162 -8.14 7.72 3.68
CA GLU A 162 -7.63 7.12 2.43
C GLU A 162 -7.81 8.11 1.27
N MET A 163 -6.90 9.08 1.16
CA MET A 163 -7.00 10.10 0.11
C MET A 163 -6.87 9.56 -1.32
N TRP A 164 -6.34 8.34 -1.45
CA TRP A 164 -6.16 7.63 -2.73
C TRP A 164 -7.37 6.85 -3.19
N HIS A 165 -8.36 6.57 -2.32
CA HIS A 165 -9.49 5.68 -2.59
C HIS A 165 -10.67 6.43 -3.20
N PHE A 166 -11.02 6.08 -4.45
CA PHE A 166 -12.12 6.71 -5.21
C PHE A 166 -13.12 5.67 -5.71
N GLU A 167 -14.39 6.05 -5.63
CA GLU A 167 -15.53 5.30 -6.13
C GLU A 167 -16.42 6.17 -7.04
N LEU A 168 -17.21 5.53 -7.90
CA LEU A 168 -18.23 6.20 -8.71
C LEU A 168 -19.52 6.32 -7.90
N THR A 169 -19.73 7.42 -7.20
CA THR A 169 -20.83 7.58 -6.22
C THR A 169 -21.91 8.57 -6.64
N VAL A 170 -21.60 9.45 -7.59
CA VAL A 170 -22.56 10.45 -8.11
C VAL A 170 -22.61 10.39 -9.63
N THR A 171 -23.63 10.99 -10.24
CA THR A 171 -23.62 11.24 -11.67
C THR A 171 -22.55 12.28 -12.03
N PRO A 172 -21.92 12.20 -13.22
CA PRO A 172 -20.95 13.21 -13.66
C PRO A 172 -21.48 14.64 -13.52
N GLY A 173 -20.69 15.50 -12.89
CA GLY A 173 -21.07 16.87 -12.53
C GLY A 173 -21.91 17.00 -11.26
N GLY A 174 -22.16 15.89 -10.56
CA GLY A 174 -22.85 15.90 -9.26
C GLY A 174 -21.99 16.42 -8.11
N THR A 175 -22.56 16.51 -6.91
CA THR A 175 -21.84 16.93 -5.72
C THR A 175 -21.45 15.69 -4.91
N CYS A 176 -20.15 15.49 -4.69
CA CYS A 176 -19.66 14.43 -3.83
C CYS A 176 -20.14 14.60 -2.39
N PRO A 177 -20.58 13.51 -1.73
CA PRO A 177 -20.80 13.54 -0.28
C PRO A 177 -19.50 13.79 0.46
N ALA A 178 -19.57 14.19 1.72
CA ALA A 178 -18.40 14.21 2.58
C ALA A 178 -17.87 12.78 2.74
N PRO A 179 -16.54 12.56 2.65
CA PRO A 179 -15.97 11.23 2.87
C PRO A 179 -16.31 10.71 4.27
N ALA A 180 -16.60 9.40 4.39
CA ALA A 180 -16.70 8.74 5.68
C ALA A 180 -15.36 8.83 6.45
N ALA A 181 -15.37 8.68 7.77
CA ALA A 181 -14.15 8.78 8.57
C ALA A 181 -13.11 7.72 8.16
N ASP A 182 -13.56 6.51 7.93
CA ASP A 182 -12.77 5.36 7.49
C ASP A 182 -13.69 4.28 6.87
N ALA A 183 -13.09 3.17 6.41
CA ALA A 183 -13.81 2.11 5.73
C ALA A 183 -14.80 1.35 6.65
N GLU A 184 -14.67 1.39 7.98
CA GLU A 184 -15.60 0.76 8.93
C GLU A 184 -16.83 1.64 9.21
N ALA A 185 -16.66 2.97 9.16
CA ALA A 185 -17.74 3.93 9.42
C ALA A 185 -18.81 3.98 8.32
N ASP A 186 -18.55 3.36 7.17
CA ASP A 186 -19.45 3.29 6.00
C ASP A 186 -20.28 1.97 5.98
N GLY A 187 -20.31 1.19 7.05
CA GLY A 187 -20.94 -0.12 7.17
C GLY A 187 -22.34 -0.14 7.76
#